data_b0ebe24cb48afca9defdcc4c3f622059
#
_entry.id   b0ebe24cb48afca9defdcc4c3f622059
#
_cell.length_a   1.000
_cell.length_b   1.000
_cell.length_c   1.000
_cell.angle_alpha   90.00
_cell.angle_beta   90.00
_cell.angle_gamma   90.00
#
_symmetry.space_group_name_H-M   'P 1'
#
loop_
_entity.id
_entity.type
_entity.pdbx_description
1 polymer ?
#
loop_
_entity_poly.entity_id
_entity_poly.type
_entity_poly.pdbx_seq_one_letter_code
_entity_poly.pdbx_strand_id
1 'polypeptide(L)'
;MKFYLRLVPLFILITVMGMFQSCNNEPPTDLTKSIIIPKPVSIVATHERFSLSSSSIIFVEGGNDALMTIGNQLAVELNVITGLTFKVEATTGAPKEGNIYLVAGGADEKLGAEGYELTISEDLLSIKANQPAGVYMGVQSLLQLIPAAKVATSNDRYGIATGTIIDYPTYSWRGSMLDVARHFFTVEDVKRYIDMISFYKMNVLHLHLTDDQGWRIEIKSWPNLTAHGGSTEVGGGPGGFYTQEQYKEIVDYAASRYITIVPEIDMPSHINSALASYGELNGGTKVPVEGVFKGAATTQGILDGKNKPTELYTGIEVGWSTLRLDKPATFKFVNDVIRELSAITPGPYIHIGGDEAHVTKKEDYIEFINRFTDIVKSNGKQMIGWEEIGQANIDGNAIAQHWSSEEHAQSAAGKGARIIMSPSKKVYLDMQYDSTTKLGLHWAAYIEVDESYNWDPATRVDGIEKSSILGVEAPLWSETIADMEDIEYLLFPRLPGV
;
A
#
# COMPACT_ATOMS: atom_id res chain seq x y z
N MET A 1 31.24 -82.85 -43.57
CA MET A 1 30.79 -81.68 -44.28
C MET A 1 29.59 -81.14 -43.46
N LYS A 2 29.81 -80.14 -42.58
CA LYS A 2 28.79 -79.60 -41.66
C LYS A 2 28.45 -78.22 -42.14
N PHE A 3 27.17 -78.01 -42.56
CA PHE A 3 26.57 -76.73 -42.88
C PHE A 3 26.19 -75.97 -41.57
N TYR A 4 26.78 -74.86 -41.36
CA TYR A 4 26.37 -73.93 -40.30
C TYR A 4 25.37 -72.91 -40.89
N LEU A 5 24.11 -73.01 -40.43
CA LEU A 5 23.07 -72.05 -40.72
C LEU A 5 23.29 -70.85 -39.76
N ARG A 6 23.64 -69.69 -40.30
CA ARG A 6 23.69 -68.44 -39.50
C ARG A 6 22.31 -67.84 -39.42
N LEU A 7 21.76 -67.84 -38.24
CA LEU A 7 20.55 -67.07 -37.89
C LEU A 7 20.99 -65.59 -37.73
N VAL A 8 20.36 -64.70 -38.54
CA VAL A 8 20.45 -63.27 -38.41
C VAL A 8 19.31 -62.84 -37.47
N PRO A 9 19.56 -62.19 -36.33
CA PRO A 9 18.47 -61.64 -35.53
C PRO A 9 17.88 -60.38 -36.20
N LEU A 10 16.60 -60.44 -36.49
CA LEU A 10 15.79 -59.32 -36.95
C LEU A 10 15.66 -58.30 -35.80
N PHE A 11 16.41 -57.21 -35.83
CA PHE A 11 16.20 -56.10 -34.92
C PHE A 11 14.89 -55.40 -35.30
N ILE A 12 13.84 -55.66 -34.53
CA ILE A 12 12.60 -54.85 -34.61
C ILE A 12 12.94 -53.48 -33.98
N LEU A 13 13.16 -52.50 -34.82
CA LEU A 13 13.27 -51.13 -34.44
C LEU A 13 11.89 -50.63 -34.04
N ILE A 14 11.51 -50.77 -32.75
CA ILE A 14 10.34 -50.15 -32.21
C ILE A 14 10.66 -48.64 -32.11
N THR A 15 10.25 -47.91 -33.12
CA THR A 15 10.23 -46.44 -33.08
C THR A 15 9.15 -46.08 -32.06
N VAL A 16 9.59 -45.86 -30.82
CA VAL A 16 8.77 -45.16 -29.84
C VAL A 16 8.62 -43.71 -30.37
N MET A 17 7.57 -43.47 -31.15
CA MET A 17 7.05 -42.12 -31.38
C MET A 17 6.58 -41.64 -30.01
N GLY A 18 7.52 -40.99 -29.29
CA GLY A 18 7.15 -40.15 -28.16
C GLY A 18 6.15 -39.15 -28.68
N MET A 19 4.90 -39.33 -28.37
CA MET A 19 3.92 -38.24 -28.41
C MET A 19 4.42 -37.19 -27.44
N PHE A 20 5.26 -36.28 -27.93
CA PHE A 20 5.29 -34.95 -27.38
C PHE A 20 3.87 -34.42 -27.55
N GLN A 21 3.02 -34.60 -26.55
CA GLN A 21 1.90 -33.70 -26.33
C GLN A 21 2.57 -32.32 -26.17
N SER A 22 2.76 -31.63 -27.30
CA SER A 22 2.81 -30.19 -27.28
C SER A 22 1.55 -29.79 -26.50
N CYS A 23 1.72 -29.30 -25.29
CA CYS A 23 0.66 -28.52 -24.70
C CYS A 23 0.40 -27.41 -25.71
N ASN A 24 -0.64 -27.57 -26.52
CA ASN A 24 -1.21 -26.49 -27.29
C ASN A 24 -1.74 -25.52 -26.22
N ASN A 25 -0.91 -24.59 -25.80
CA ASN A 25 -1.33 -23.45 -25.01
C ASN A 25 -2.15 -22.55 -25.92
N GLU A 26 -3.34 -23.03 -26.33
CA GLU A 26 -4.30 -22.14 -26.93
C GLU A 26 -4.68 -21.07 -25.90
N PRO A 27 -4.79 -19.80 -26.32
CA PRO A 27 -5.23 -18.74 -25.42
C PRO A 27 -6.56 -19.11 -24.75
N PRO A 28 -6.78 -18.72 -23.49
CA PRO A 28 -8.00 -19.04 -22.76
C PRO A 28 -9.24 -18.50 -23.50
N THR A 29 -10.34 -19.24 -23.46
CA THR A 29 -11.65 -18.80 -23.93
C THR A 29 -12.67 -18.67 -22.80
N ASP A 30 -12.38 -19.23 -21.64
CA ASP A 30 -13.26 -19.20 -20.47
C ASP A 30 -12.75 -18.13 -19.47
N LEU A 31 -13.37 -16.96 -19.53
CA LEU A 31 -13.02 -15.82 -18.66
C LEU A 31 -13.19 -16.15 -17.17
N THR A 32 -14.10 -17.08 -16.82
CA THR A 32 -14.33 -17.48 -15.41
C THR A 32 -13.16 -18.22 -14.79
N LYS A 33 -12.21 -18.70 -15.61
CA LYS A 33 -10.98 -19.37 -15.16
C LYS A 33 -9.80 -18.41 -15.02
N SER A 34 -9.99 -17.14 -15.40
CA SER A 34 -8.96 -16.12 -15.22
C SER A 34 -8.81 -15.78 -13.75
N ILE A 35 -7.56 -15.61 -13.33
CA ILE A 35 -7.23 -15.20 -11.95
C ILE A 35 -7.11 -13.68 -11.95
N ILE A 36 -8.05 -13.02 -11.27
CA ILE A 36 -8.04 -11.57 -11.05
C ILE A 36 -8.08 -11.34 -9.54
N ILE A 37 -7.16 -10.55 -9.05
CA ILE A 37 -7.02 -10.21 -7.62
C ILE A 37 -7.15 -8.68 -7.46
N PRO A 38 -8.03 -8.21 -6.57
CA PRO A 38 -9.09 -8.93 -5.86
C PRO A 38 -10.08 -9.60 -6.79
N LYS A 39 -10.73 -10.68 -6.30
CA LYS A 39 -11.75 -11.40 -7.09
C LYS A 39 -12.93 -10.48 -7.40
N PRO A 40 -13.28 -10.29 -8.67
CA PRO A 40 -14.41 -9.44 -9.05
C PRO A 40 -15.76 -9.94 -8.52
N VAL A 41 -16.68 -9.00 -8.35
CA VAL A 41 -18.07 -9.29 -7.89
C VAL A 41 -18.78 -10.23 -8.85
N SER A 42 -18.58 -10.10 -10.16
CA SER A 42 -19.20 -10.96 -11.17
C SER A 42 -18.29 -11.14 -12.37
N ILE A 43 -18.21 -12.39 -12.87
CA ILE A 43 -17.56 -12.75 -14.13
C ILE A 43 -18.50 -13.66 -14.92
N VAL A 44 -18.79 -13.27 -16.16
CA VAL A 44 -19.61 -14.06 -17.11
C VAL A 44 -18.78 -14.27 -18.38
N ALA A 45 -18.54 -15.51 -18.79
CA ALA A 45 -17.80 -15.83 -20.00
C ALA A 45 -18.73 -16.02 -21.21
N THR A 46 -18.25 -15.65 -22.41
CA THR A 46 -18.89 -15.92 -23.71
C THR A 46 -18.12 -16.95 -24.53
N HIS A 47 -16.96 -17.43 -24.01
CA HIS A 47 -16.15 -18.53 -24.56
C HIS A 47 -15.54 -18.26 -25.96
N GLU A 48 -15.40 -16.99 -26.34
CA GLU A 48 -14.71 -16.55 -27.55
C GLU A 48 -13.38 -15.88 -27.18
N ARG A 49 -12.74 -15.19 -28.15
CA ARG A 49 -11.44 -14.52 -27.94
C ARG A 49 -11.42 -13.14 -28.55
N PHE A 50 -11.00 -12.16 -27.81
CA PHE A 50 -10.54 -10.87 -28.33
C PHE A 50 -9.08 -10.98 -28.74
N SER A 51 -8.74 -10.39 -29.89
CA SER A 51 -7.38 -10.45 -30.47
C SER A 51 -6.67 -9.11 -30.35
N LEU A 52 -5.87 -8.94 -29.29
CA LEU A 52 -5.03 -7.76 -29.13
C LEU A 52 -3.79 -7.86 -30.02
N SER A 53 -3.51 -6.82 -30.82
CA SER A 53 -2.41 -6.79 -31.78
C SER A 53 -1.79 -5.41 -31.94
N SER A 54 -0.70 -5.29 -32.70
CA SER A 54 -0.07 -4.01 -33.01
C SER A 54 -0.95 -3.03 -33.81
N SER A 55 -2.06 -3.50 -34.39
CA SER A 55 -3.06 -2.64 -35.06
C SER A 55 -4.14 -2.13 -34.11
N SER A 56 -4.21 -2.66 -32.90
CA SER A 56 -5.19 -2.21 -31.90
C SER A 56 -4.86 -0.80 -31.42
N ILE A 57 -5.88 0.03 -31.30
CA ILE A 57 -5.80 1.41 -30.78
C ILE A 57 -6.57 1.47 -29.47
N ILE A 58 -6.05 2.23 -28.52
CA ILE A 58 -6.74 2.56 -27.29
C ILE A 58 -7.52 3.84 -27.53
N PHE A 59 -8.83 3.73 -27.64
CA PHE A 59 -9.72 4.88 -27.76
C PHE A 59 -10.19 5.32 -26.38
N VAL A 60 -10.24 6.62 -26.16
CA VAL A 60 -10.80 7.24 -24.97
C VAL A 60 -11.97 8.13 -25.32
N GLU A 61 -12.99 8.21 -24.49
CA GLU A 61 -14.10 9.14 -24.68
C GLU A 61 -13.57 10.58 -24.76
N GLY A 62 -13.97 11.30 -25.81
CA GLY A 62 -13.45 12.64 -26.11
C GLY A 62 -13.84 13.69 -25.09
N GLY A 63 -12.91 14.65 -24.86
CA GLY A 63 -13.11 15.74 -23.90
C GLY A 63 -12.79 15.40 -22.44
N ASN A 64 -12.13 14.25 -22.19
CA ASN A 64 -11.74 13.82 -20.85
C ASN A 64 -10.23 13.59 -20.75
N ASP A 65 -9.49 14.57 -20.21
CA ASP A 65 -8.03 14.51 -20.08
C ASP A 65 -7.56 13.40 -19.13
N ALA A 66 -8.36 13.07 -18.12
CA ALA A 66 -8.05 11.98 -17.21
C ALA A 66 -8.07 10.62 -17.92
N LEU A 67 -9.04 10.40 -18.84
CA LEU A 67 -9.06 9.18 -19.66
C LEU A 67 -7.89 9.13 -20.63
N MET A 68 -7.47 10.27 -21.18
CA MET A 68 -6.27 10.32 -22.02
C MET A 68 -5.03 9.91 -21.25
N THR A 69 -4.90 10.36 -19.99
CA THR A 69 -3.82 9.96 -19.09
C THR A 69 -3.86 8.46 -18.82
N ILE A 70 -5.02 7.90 -18.46
CA ILE A 70 -5.20 6.46 -18.22
C ILE A 70 -4.89 5.65 -19.49
N GLY A 71 -5.34 6.10 -20.65
CA GLY A 71 -5.06 5.45 -21.92
C GLY A 71 -3.56 5.39 -22.24
N ASN A 72 -2.84 6.48 -21.98
CA ASN A 72 -1.39 6.53 -22.16
C ASN A 72 -0.65 5.62 -21.17
N GLN A 73 -1.07 5.55 -19.90
CA GLN A 73 -0.53 4.61 -18.92
C GLN A 73 -0.76 3.16 -19.39
N LEU A 74 -1.99 2.81 -19.78
CA LEU A 74 -2.31 1.50 -20.34
C LEU A 74 -1.44 1.14 -21.54
N ALA A 75 -1.20 2.09 -22.44
CA ALA A 75 -0.33 1.86 -23.62
C ALA A 75 1.11 1.52 -23.20
N VAL A 76 1.65 2.19 -22.18
CA VAL A 76 2.98 1.90 -21.63
C VAL A 76 3.03 0.52 -21.01
N GLU A 77 2.07 0.18 -20.15
CA GLU A 77 2.01 -1.13 -19.47
C GLU A 77 1.85 -2.29 -20.48
N LEU A 78 0.94 -2.13 -21.45
CA LEU A 78 0.77 -3.10 -22.52
C LEU A 78 2.04 -3.26 -23.35
N ASN A 79 2.78 -2.16 -23.63
CA ASN A 79 4.06 -2.25 -24.33
C ASN A 79 5.08 -3.08 -23.55
N VAL A 80 5.19 -2.87 -22.24
CA VAL A 80 6.11 -3.62 -21.37
C VAL A 80 5.75 -5.11 -21.38
N ILE A 81 4.47 -5.45 -21.25
CA ILE A 81 4.00 -6.85 -21.16
C ILE A 81 4.08 -7.55 -22.53
N THR A 82 3.68 -6.87 -23.60
CA THR A 82 3.49 -7.50 -24.91
C THR A 82 4.63 -7.25 -25.90
N GLY A 83 5.40 -6.18 -25.71
CA GLY A 83 6.37 -5.68 -26.69
C GLY A 83 5.71 -5.00 -27.88
N LEU A 84 4.39 -4.77 -27.88
CA LEU A 84 3.65 -4.09 -28.93
C LEU A 84 3.51 -2.60 -28.61
N THR A 85 3.43 -1.75 -29.63
CA THR A 85 3.20 -0.31 -29.46
C THR A 85 1.75 0.03 -29.75
N PHE A 86 1.09 0.71 -28.83
CA PHE A 86 -0.30 1.12 -28.94
C PHE A 86 -0.42 2.64 -29.10
N LYS A 87 -1.31 3.09 -29.99
CA LYS A 87 -1.72 4.49 -30.08
C LYS A 87 -2.88 4.75 -29.14
N VAL A 88 -2.94 5.97 -28.63
CA VAL A 88 -4.08 6.46 -27.84
C VAL A 88 -4.75 7.59 -28.60
N GLU A 89 -6.05 7.50 -28.84
CA GLU A 89 -6.82 8.47 -29.59
C GLU A 89 -8.15 8.79 -28.92
N ALA A 90 -8.54 10.07 -28.92
CA ALA A 90 -9.87 10.47 -28.45
C ALA A 90 -10.92 10.21 -29.52
N THR A 91 -12.11 9.76 -29.13
CA THR A 91 -13.25 9.55 -30.02
C THR A 91 -14.55 10.08 -29.44
N THR A 92 -15.48 10.50 -30.29
CA THR A 92 -16.84 10.90 -29.89
C THR A 92 -17.90 9.83 -30.17
N GLY A 93 -17.50 8.66 -30.66
CA GLY A 93 -18.39 7.54 -30.96
C GLY A 93 -17.74 6.20 -30.66
N ALA A 94 -18.51 5.13 -30.75
CA ALA A 94 -17.98 3.79 -30.55
C ALA A 94 -16.86 3.48 -31.57
N PRO A 95 -15.69 2.99 -31.10
CA PRO A 95 -14.60 2.65 -32.01
C PRO A 95 -14.93 1.40 -32.83
N LYS A 96 -14.15 1.22 -33.94
CA LYS A 96 -14.25 0.02 -34.78
C LYS A 96 -13.67 -1.22 -34.08
N GLU A 97 -13.91 -2.35 -34.70
CA GLU A 97 -13.42 -3.67 -34.23
C GLU A 97 -11.90 -3.71 -34.00
N GLY A 98 -11.49 -4.61 -33.07
CA GLY A 98 -10.08 -4.88 -32.75
C GLY A 98 -9.42 -3.87 -31.81
N ASN A 99 -10.20 -3.01 -31.16
CA ASN A 99 -9.70 -1.90 -30.34
C ASN A 99 -10.10 -2.00 -28.87
N ILE A 100 -9.49 -1.15 -28.03
CA ILE A 100 -9.83 -0.93 -26.63
C ILE A 100 -10.57 0.41 -26.52
N TYR A 101 -11.60 0.47 -25.68
CA TYR A 101 -12.39 1.69 -25.46
C TYR A 101 -12.58 2.00 -23.98
N LEU A 102 -12.16 3.19 -23.55
CA LEU A 102 -12.26 3.68 -22.19
C LEU A 102 -13.33 4.78 -22.09
N VAL A 103 -14.30 4.60 -21.18
CA VAL A 103 -15.46 5.49 -21.02
C VAL A 103 -15.69 5.83 -19.55
N ALA A 104 -15.82 7.13 -19.24
CA ALA A 104 -16.22 7.60 -17.91
C ALA A 104 -17.55 8.33 -17.99
N GLY A 105 -18.58 7.71 -17.47
CA GLY A 105 -19.94 8.22 -17.40
C GLY A 105 -21.00 7.22 -17.89
N GLY A 106 -22.20 7.35 -17.37
CA GLY A 106 -23.34 6.56 -17.79
C GLY A 106 -23.26 5.05 -17.49
N ALA A 107 -22.45 4.63 -16.52
CA ALA A 107 -22.46 3.29 -15.98
C ALA A 107 -23.56 3.13 -14.91
N ASP A 108 -23.79 1.91 -14.43
CA ASP A 108 -24.75 1.65 -13.35
C ASP A 108 -24.31 2.39 -12.07
N GLU A 109 -25.23 3.14 -11.43
CA GLU A 109 -24.95 3.92 -10.23
C GLU A 109 -24.41 3.10 -9.06
N LYS A 110 -24.76 1.81 -8.97
CA LYS A 110 -24.27 0.89 -7.94
C LYS A 110 -22.75 0.67 -7.99
N LEU A 111 -22.10 0.94 -9.13
CA LEU A 111 -20.66 0.84 -9.25
C LEU A 111 -19.92 1.93 -8.43
N GLY A 112 -20.63 3.00 -8.04
CA GLY A 112 -20.00 4.09 -7.30
C GLY A 112 -18.91 4.79 -8.08
N ALA A 113 -17.89 5.30 -7.38
CA ALA A 113 -16.80 6.05 -8.00
C ALA A 113 -15.66 5.17 -8.55
N GLU A 114 -15.42 4.01 -7.95
CA GLU A 114 -14.28 3.14 -8.27
C GLU A 114 -14.68 1.84 -8.95
N GLY A 115 -15.97 1.51 -9.03
CA GLY A 115 -16.45 0.33 -9.74
C GLY A 115 -16.46 0.52 -11.24
N TYR A 116 -16.42 -0.61 -11.96
CA TYR A 116 -16.35 -0.65 -13.43
C TYR A 116 -17.08 -1.86 -13.99
N GLU A 117 -17.40 -1.77 -15.27
CA GLU A 117 -17.79 -2.86 -16.16
C GLU A 117 -16.72 -3.01 -17.24
N LEU A 118 -16.07 -4.17 -17.30
CA LEU A 118 -15.15 -4.56 -18.35
C LEU A 118 -15.84 -5.57 -19.26
N THR A 119 -16.19 -5.19 -20.46
CA THR A 119 -16.81 -6.06 -21.48
C THR A 119 -15.82 -6.36 -22.58
N ILE A 120 -15.61 -7.65 -22.84
CA ILE A 120 -14.69 -8.17 -23.86
C ILE A 120 -15.51 -9.01 -24.83
N SER A 121 -15.71 -8.51 -26.04
CA SER A 121 -16.25 -9.28 -27.17
C SER A 121 -15.12 -9.65 -28.14
N GLU A 122 -15.41 -10.38 -29.21
CA GLU A 122 -14.44 -10.65 -30.28
C GLU A 122 -13.99 -9.36 -30.96
N ASP A 123 -14.90 -8.37 -31.04
CA ASP A 123 -14.72 -7.14 -31.81
C ASP A 123 -14.19 -5.99 -30.98
N LEU A 124 -14.55 -5.88 -29.69
CA LEU A 124 -14.25 -4.71 -28.87
C LEU A 124 -14.02 -5.09 -27.43
N LEU A 125 -12.99 -4.51 -26.84
CA LEU A 125 -12.76 -4.51 -25.41
C LEU A 125 -13.13 -3.12 -24.86
N SER A 126 -14.09 -3.03 -23.96
CA SER A 126 -14.51 -1.76 -23.36
C SER A 126 -14.45 -1.77 -21.85
N ILE A 127 -13.96 -0.67 -21.26
CA ILE A 127 -14.01 -0.42 -19.83
C ILE A 127 -14.89 0.81 -19.60
N LYS A 128 -15.98 0.61 -18.87
CA LYS A 128 -16.96 1.66 -18.55
C LYS A 128 -17.11 1.82 -17.05
N ALA A 129 -17.05 3.05 -16.57
CA ALA A 129 -17.22 3.37 -15.15
C ALA A 129 -17.95 4.73 -14.99
N ASN A 130 -18.37 5.08 -13.77
CA ASN A 130 -18.99 6.38 -13.52
C ASN A 130 -17.97 7.51 -13.41
N GLN A 131 -16.72 7.18 -13.00
CA GLN A 131 -15.62 8.13 -12.81
C GLN A 131 -14.33 7.56 -13.42
N PRO A 132 -13.34 8.42 -13.75
CA PRO A 132 -12.04 7.96 -14.24
C PRO A 132 -11.33 6.96 -13.30
N ALA A 133 -11.52 7.10 -11.98
CA ALA A 133 -10.98 6.15 -11.00
C ALA A 133 -11.45 4.70 -11.26
N GLY A 134 -12.76 4.51 -11.53
CA GLY A 134 -13.28 3.19 -11.88
C GLY A 134 -12.73 2.66 -13.21
N VAL A 135 -12.52 3.52 -14.21
CA VAL A 135 -11.85 3.12 -15.45
C VAL A 135 -10.42 2.63 -15.17
N TYR A 136 -9.68 3.34 -14.30
CA TYR A 136 -8.35 2.94 -13.88
C TYR A 136 -8.34 1.57 -13.18
N MET A 137 -9.31 1.32 -12.27
CA MET A 137 -9.44 0.00 -11.63
C MET A 137 -9.77 -1.11 -12.64
N GLY A 138 -10.59 -0.81 -13.65
CA GLY A 138 -10.86 -1.72 -14.77
C GLY A 138 -9.62 -2.02 -15.61
N VAL A 139 -8.75 -1.03 -15.81
CA VAL A 139 -7.44 -1.20 -16.47
C VAL A 139 -6.56 -2.17 -15.69
N GLN A 140 -6.51 -2.08 -14.34
CA GLN A 140 -5.74 -3.04 -13.53
C GLN A 140 -6.25 -4.48 -13.71
N SER A 141 -7.56 -4.68 -13.82
CA SER A 141 -8.11 -6.00 -14.15
C SER A 141 -7.76 -6.47 -15.55
N LEU A 142 -7.79 -5.58 -16.54
CA LEU A 142 -7.36 -5.91 -17.90
C LEU A 142 -5.89 -6.36 -17.94
N LEU A 143 -5.00 -5.66 -17.26
CA LEU A 143 -3.57 -6.01 -17.21
C LEU A 143 -3.34 -7.42 -16.63
N GLN A 144 -4.14 -7.83 -15.63
CA GLN A 144 -4.09 -9.17 -15.06
C GLN A 144 -4.63 -10.26 -16.00
N LEU A 145 -5.40 -9.89 -17.03
CA LEU A 145 -5.90 -10.82 -18.05
C LEU A 145 -4.90 -11.04 -19.18
N ILE A 146 -3.89 -10.19 -19.34
CA ILE A 146 -2.87 -10.34 -20.38
C ILE A 146 -1.98 -11.54 -20.02
N PRO A 147 -1.85 -12.56 -20.88
CA PRO A 147 -0.99 -13.69 -20.60
C PRO A 147 0.48 -13.27 -20.45
N ALA A 148 1.12 -13.68 -19.34
CA ALA A 148 2.53 -13.38 -19.06
C ALA A 148 3.52 -14.03 -20.07
N ALA A 149 3.11 -15.12 -20.73
CA ALA A 149 3.88 -15.76 -21.78
C ALA A 149 3.27 -15.42 -23.15
N LYS A 150 4.11 -15.05 -24.13
CA LYS A 150 3.69 -15.03 -25.53
C LYS A 150 3.15 -16.43 -25.87
N VAL A 151 1.83 -16.56 -25.83
CA VAL A 151 1.21 -17.71 -26.51
C VAL A 151 1.44 -17.41 -27.99
N ALA A 152 2.46 -18.04 -28.53
CA ALA A 152 2.85 -17.91 -29.93
C ALA A 152 1.73 -18.48 -30.84
N THR A 153 0.64 -17.72 -30.95
CA THR A 153 -0.17 -17.81 -32.17
C THR A 153 0.60 -17.01 -33.21
N SER A 154 0.89 -17.61 -34.35
CA SER A 154 1.48 -16.95 -35.48
C SER A 154 0.87 -15.55 -35.64
N ASN A 155 1.70 -14.49 -35.68
CA ASN A 155 1.37 -13.11 -35.99
C ASN A 155 1.18 -12.12 -34.81
N ASP A 156 2.07 -12.10 -33.78
CA ASP A 156 2.12 -11.02 -32.76
C ASP A 156 0.75 -10.63 -32.18
N ARG A 157 -0.07 -11.62 -31.83
CA ARG A 157 -1.40 -11.44 -31.26
C ARG A 157 -1.52 -12.07 -29.88
N TYR A 158 -2.20 -11.37 -28.98
CA TYR A 158 -2.54 -11.87 -27.65
C TYR A 158 -4.03 -12.14 -27.59
N GLY A 159 -4.40 -13.39 -27.31
CA GLY A 159 -5.81 -13.78 -27.16
C GLY A 159 -6.27 -13.57 -25.71
N ILE A 160 -7.33 -12.78 -25.52
CA ILE A 160 -7.96 -12.55 -24.24
C ILE A 160 -9.34 -13.20 -24.28
N ALA A 161 -9.70 -13.96 -23.23
CA ALA A 161 -11.01 -14.60 -23.11
C ALA A 161 -12.12 -13.55 -23.08
N THR A 162 -13.23 -13.82 -23.79
CA THR A 162 -14.37 -12.91 -23.87
C THR A 162 -15.39 -13.10 -22.76
N GLY A 163 -16.11 -12.04 -22.44
CA GLY A 163 -17.14 -12.02 -21.42
C GLY A 163 -17.30 -10.64 -20.78
N THR A 164 -17.94 -10.61 -19.62
CA THR A 164 -18.17 -9.38 -18.84
C THR A 164 -17.73 -9.56 -17.41
N ILE A 165 -16.98 -8.58 -16.91
CA ILE A 165 -16.59 -8.45 -15.51
C ILE A 165 -17.28 -7.22 -14.96
N ILE A 166 -17.96 -7.38 -13.83
CA ILE A 166 -18.51 -6.27 -13.03
C ILE A 166 -17.81 -6.31 -11.68
N ASP A 167 -17.23 -5.19 -11.28
CA ASP A 167 -16.53 -5.10 -10.01
C ASP A 167 -16.68 -3.72 -9.36
N TYR A 168 -16.72 -3.71 -8.03
CA TYR A 168 -16.73 -2.52 -7.19
C TYR A 168 -16.26 -2.87 -5.79
N PRO A 169 -15.62 -1.93 -5.05
CA PRO A 169 -15.05 -2.22 -3.74
C PRO A 169 -16.11 -2.41 -2.67
N THR A 170 -15.86 -3.35 -1.75
CA THR A 170 -16.68 -3.53 -0.53
C THR A 170 -16.42 -2.45 0.50
N TYR A 171 -15.17 -1.97 0.58
CA TYR A 171 -14.71 -0.96 1.51
C TYR A 171 -14.08 0.21 0.76
N SER A 172 -14.30 1.43 1.28
CA SER A 172 -13.75 2.66 0.70
C SER A 172 -12.25 2.85 0.98
N TRP A 173 -11.71 2.19 2.00
CA TRP A 173 -10.29 2.21 2.37
C TRP A 173 -9.66 0.86 2.07
N ARG A 174 -8.69 0.84 1.21
CA ARG A 174 -7.85 -0.31 0.85
C ARG A 174 -6.42 0.18 0.85
N GLY A 175 -5.84 0.19 2.05
CA GLY A 175 -4.56 0.84 2.32
C GLY A 175 -3.40 -0.14 2.45
N SER A 176 -2.21 0.41 2.20
CA SER A 176 -0.96 -0.16 2.67
C SER A 176 -0.11 0.95 3.28
N MET A 177 0.64 0.66 4.33
CA MET A 177 1.59 1.58 4.93
C MET A 177 3.01 1.14 4.60
N LEU A 178 3.88 2.10 4.34
CA LEU A 178 5.33 1.90 4.19
C LEU A 178 6.05 2.74 5.25
N ASP A 179 6.79 2.07 6.12
CA ASP A 179 7.72 2.71 7.04
C ASP A 179 9.00 3.10 6.28
N VAL A 180 9.24 4.40 6.17
CA VAL A 180 10.45 4.97 5.57
C VAL A 180 11.38 5.58 6.64
N ALA A 181 11.00 5.45 7.91
CA ALA A 181 11.71 6.04 9.04
C ALA A 181 12.77 5.10 9.61
N ARG A 182 12.47 3.81 9.81
CA ARG A 182 13.44 2.82 10.31
C ARG A 182 14.56 2.58 9.29
N HIS A 183 14.23 2.39 8.01
CA HIS A 183 15.15 2.48 6.89
C HIS A 183 14.60 3.48 5.86
N PHE A 184 15.50 4.19 5.19
CA PHE A 184 15.11 5.20 4.19
C PHE A 184 15.01 4.58 2.80
N PHE A 185 13.88 4.81 2.14
CA PHE A 185 13.64 4.40 0.74
C PHE A 185 13.59 5.64 -0.16
N THR A 186 14.18 5.54 -1.34
CA THR A 186 14.25 6.65 -2.29
C THR A 186 12.88 6.98 -2.89
N VAL A 187 12.76 8.12 -3.57
CA VAL A 187 11.53 8.49 -4.31
C VAL A 187 11.14 7.40 -5.31
N GLU A 188 12.13 6.81 -6.00
CA GLU A 188 11.87 5.76 -6.99
C GLU A 188 11.41 4.45 -6.34
N ASP A 189 11.92 4.11 -5.15
CA ASP A 189 11.45 2.95 -4.39
C ASP A 189 9.99 3.13 -3.97
N VAL A 190 9.63 4.32 -3.46
CA VAL A 190 8.24 4.62 -3.09
C VAL A 190 7.31 4.60 -4.31
N LYS A 191 7.74 5.11 -5.46
CA LYS A 191 6.97 5.00 -6.71
C LYS A 191 6.77 3.54 -7.13
N ARG A 192 7.79 2.69 -7.00
CA ARG A 192 7.66 1.26 -7.27
C ARG A 192 6.69 0.59 -6.31
N TYR A 193 6.71 0.97 -5.03
CA TYR A 193 5.72 0.50 -4.06
C TYR A 193 4.29 0.92 -4.44
N ILE A 194 4.11 2.18 -4.87
CA ILE A 194 2.83 2.69 -5.39
C ILE A 194 2.34 1.86 -6.58
N ASP A 195 3.21 1.51 -7.53
CA ASP A 195 2.82 0.69 -8.69
C ASP A 195 2.38 -0.71 -8.24
N MET A 196 3.08 -1.32 -7.28
CA MET A 196 2.71 -2.65 -6.74
C MET A 196 1.34 -2.65 -6.08
N ILE A 197 1.04 -1.70 -5.19
CA ILE A 197 -0.26 -1.63 -4.51
C ILE A 197 -1.39 -1.22 -5.46
N SER A 198 -1.09 -0.37 -6.45
CA SER A 198 -2.01 0.04 -7.50
C SER A 198 -2.50 -1.14 -8.34
N PHE A 199 -1.61 -2.07 -8.70
CA PHE A 199 -1.93 -3.26 -9.47
C PHE A 199 -3.02 -4.13 -8.81
N TYR A 200 -3.08 -4.12 -7.47
CA TYR A 200 -4.11 -4.79 -6.67
C TYR A 200 -5.26 -3.86 -6.24
N LYS A 201 -5.41 -2.71 -6.90
CA LYS A 201 -6.52 -1.76 -6.72
C LYS A 201 -6.61 -1.16 -5.31
N MET A 202 -5.48 -1.06 -4.60
CA MET A 202 -5.42 -0.27 -3.39
C MET A 202 -5.51 1.22 -3.72
N ASN A 203 -6.09 2.01 -2.82
CA ASN A 203 -6.37 3.43 -3.05
C ASN A 203 -5.76 4.36 -2.00
N VAL A 204 -5.03 3.82 -1.03
CA VAL A 204 -4.34 4.60 -0.01
C VAL A 204 -2.93 4.07 0.19
N LEU A 205 -1.94 4.98 0.23
CA LEU A 205 -0.61 4.74 0.75
C LEU A 205 -0.38 5.61 1.98
N HIS A 206 -0.26 4.99 3.12
CA HIS A 206 0.15 5.60 4.37
C HIS A 206 1.69 5.60 4.41
N LEU A 207 2.31 6.78 4.56
CA LEU A 207 3.75 6.93 4.69
C LEU A 207 4.10 7.28 6.14
N HIS A 208 4.74 6.34 6.82
CA HIS A 208 5.29 6.55 8.15
C HIS A 208 6.62 7.29 8.03
N LEU A 209 6.55 8.64 8.13
CA LEU A 209 7.64 9.55 7.76
C LEU A 209 8.62 9.82 8.90
N THR A 210 8.27 9.53 10.14
CA THR A 210 9.09 9.88 11.32
C THR A 210 8.99 8.83 12.40
N ASP A 211 10.14 8.50 12.99
CA ASP A 211 10.25 7.62 14.15
C ASP A 211 11.52 7.95 14.95
N ASP A 212 11.85 7.12 15.93
CA ASP A 212 13.04 7.28 16.78
C ASP A 212 14.33 7.29 15.97
N GLN A 213 14.41 6.54 14.87
CA GLN A 213 15.60 6.35 14.04
C GLN A 213 15.74 7.42 12.97
N GLY A 214 14.64 8.04 12.51
CA GLY A 214 14.70 8.94 11.40
C GLY A 214 13.54 9.91 11.24
N TRP A 215 13.87 11.12 10.80
CA TRP A 215 12.90 12.12 10.34
C TRP A 215 13.06 12.31 8.83
N ARG A 216 12.06 11.91 8.05
CA ARG A 216 12.20 11.73 6.59
C ARG A 216 11.53 12.79 5.73
N ILE A 217 10.95 13.84 6.30
CA ILE A 217 10.31 14.93 5.55
C ILE A 217 10.88 16.28 5.93
N GLU A 218 11.25 17.08 4.93
CA GLU A 218 11.75 18.44 5.15
C GLU A 218 10.66 19.34 5.75
N ILE A 219 10.99 19.97 6.89
CA ILE A 219 10.21 21.04 7.51
C ILE A 219 11.10 22.29 7.53
N LYS A 220 10.80 23.25 6.65
CA LYS A 220 11.67 24.42 6.41
C LYS A 220 11.84 25.30 7.65
N SER A 221 10.83 25.37 8.53
CA SER A 221 10.93 26.07 9.80
C SER A 221 11.75 25.34 10.87
N TRP A 222 12.03 24.03 10.66
CA TRP A 222 12.77 23.17 11.59
C TRP A 222 13.85 22.36 10.85
N PRO A 223 14.89 23.01 10.25
CA PRO A 223 15.80 22.37 9.30
C PRO A 223 16.67 21.24 9.90
N ASN A 224 16.95 21.27 11.21
CA ASN A 224 17.74 20.19 11.82
C ASN A 224 16.99 18.86 11.91
N LEU A 225 15.66 18.83 11.76
CA LEU A 225 14.89 17.58 11.74
C LEU A 225 15.43 16.62 10.66
N THR A 226 15.72 17.15 9.47
CA THR A 226 16.30 16.36 8.38
C THR A 226 17.81 16.37 8.38
N ALA A 227 18.45 17.54 8.64
CA ALA A 227 19.90 17.67 8.61
C ALA A 227 20.60 16.81 9.68
N HIS A 228 19.99 16.61 10.83
CA HIS A 228 20.49 15.76 11.92
C HIS A 228 19.61 14.53 12.13
N GLY A 229 18.31 14.71 12.36
CA GLY A 229 17.38 13.58 12.62
C GLY A 229 17.19 12.65 11.43
N GLY A 230 17.49 13.09 10.19
CA GLY A 230 17.45 12.27 8.98
C GLY A 230 18.79 11.60 8.62
N SER A 231 19.85 11.77 9.42
CA SER A 231 21.22 11.37 9.06
C SER A 231 21.61 9.95 9.45
N THR A 232 20.68 9.16 9.96
CA THR A 232 20.90 7.75 10.29
C THR A 232 19.63 6.92 10.10
N GLU A 233 19.73 5.62 10.35
CA GLU A 233 18.68 4.63 10.27
C GLU A 233 19.00 3.42 11.15
N VAL A 234 18.19 2.38 11.20
CA VAL A 234 18.47 1.15 11.94
C VAL A 234 19.83 0.59 11.50
N GLY A 235 20.62 0.14 12.47
CA GLY A 235 21.97 -0.38 12.22
C GLY A 235 23.03 0.69 11.93
N GLY A 236 22.67 1.99 11.88
CA GLY A 236 23.62 3.09 11.71
C GLY A 236 23.96 3.40 10.25
N GLY A 237 23.10 3.07 9.32
CA GLY A 237 23.23 3.46 7.91
C GLY A 237 23.11 4.97 7.69
N PRO A 238 23.26 5.44 6.45
CA PRO A 238 23.38 6.87 6.13
C PRO A 238 22.05 7.64 6.27
N GLY A 239 20.93 6.94 6.39
CA GLY A 239 19.60 7.54 6.40
C GLY A 239 19.26 8.26 5.10
N GLY A 240 18.43 9.29 5.23
CA GLY A 240 17.95 10.10 4.12
C GLY A 240 16.68 10.86 4.48
N PHE A 241 16.20 11.68 3.55
CA PHE A 241 14.92 12.39 3.71
C PHE A 241 14.41 12.87 2.36
N TYR A 242 13.13 13.17 2.29
CA TYR A 242 12.50 13.82 1.13
C TYR A 242 12.49 15.33 1.34
N THR A 243 12.93 16.09 0.34
CA THR A 243 12.59 17.53 0.27
C THR A 243 11.09 17.68 0.07
N GLN A 244 10.53 18.87 0.33
CA GLN A 244 9.11 19.10 0.07
C GLN A 244 8.75 18.89 -1.40
N GLU A 245 9.67 19.20 -2.31
CA GLU A 245 9.51 18.97 -3.75
C GLU A 245 9.48 17.47 -4.10
N GLN A 246 10.39 16.67 -3.49
CA GLN A 246 10.40 15.21 -3.68
C GLN A 246 9.15 14.54 -3.09
N TYR A 247 8.72 14.98 -1.90
CA TYR A 247 7.47 14.49 -1.33
C TYR A 247 6.27 14.82 -2.21
N LYS A 248 6.23 16.05 -2.75
CA LYS A 248 5.18 16.43 -3.69
C LYS A 248 5.20 15.58 -4.97
N GLU A 249 6.37 15.22 -5.46
CA GLU A 249 6.53 14.31 -6.60
C GLU A 249 5.91 12.93 -6.30
N ILE A 250 6.13 12.38 -5.10
CA ILE A 250 5.48 11.13 -4.64
C ILE A 250 3.96 11.30 -4.62
N VAL A 251 3.46 12.39 -4.05
CA VAL A 251 2.02 12.69 -3.97
C VAL A 251 1.38 12.78 -5.36
N ASP A 252 1.99 13.50 -6.28
CA ASP A 252 1.49 13.67 -7.65
C ASP A 252 1.53 12.33 -8.41
N TYR A 253 2.56 11.51 -8.19
CA TYR A 253 2.68 10.18 -8.77
C TYR A 253 1.57 9.24 -8.28
N ALA A 254 1.33 9.20 -6.97
CA ALA A 254 0.24 8.41 -6.36
C ALA A 254 -1.13 8.86 -6.88
N ALA A 255 -1.36 10.18 -6.95
CA ALA A 255 -2.61 10.74 -7.46
C ALA A 255 -2.88 10.34 -8.92
N SER A 256 -1.84 10.21 -9.75
CA SER A 256 -1.96 9.73 -11.13
C SER A 256 -2.40 8.26 -11.23
N ARG A 257 -2.38 7.52 -10.11
CA ARG A 257 -2.84 6.13 -9.95
C ARG A 257 -4.06 6.01 -9.06
N TYR A 258 -4.71 7.13 -8.77
CA TYR A 258 -5.87 7.20 -7.86
C TYR A 258 -5.58 6.69 -6.45
N ILE A 259 -4.32 6.85 -6.00
CA ILE A 259 -3.89 6.55 -4.64
C ILE A 259 -3.74 7.86 -3.85
N THR A 260 -4.36 7.92 -2.67
CA THR A 260 -4.22 9.03 -1.73
C THR A 260 -3.03 8.77 -0.80
N ILE A 261 -2.10 9.72 -0.70
CA ILE A 261 -1.04 9.68 0.31
C ILE A 261 -1.60 10.18 1.64
N VAL A 262 -1.36 9.39 2.69
CA VAL A 262 -1.62 9.76 4.09
C VAL A 262 -0.27 9.86 4.79
N PRO A 263 0.24 11.07 5.05
CA PRO A 263 1.49 11.22 5.78
C PRO A 263 1.26 11.04 7.28
N GLU A 264 2.18 10.32 7.93
CA GLU A 264 2.22 10.19 9.37
C GLU A 264 3.42 10.94 9.95
N ILE A 265 3.14 11.68 11.02
CA ILE A 265 4.13 12.24 11.94
C ILE A 265 3.77 11.74 13.31
N ASP A 266 4.46 10.72 13.77
CA ASP A 266 4.14 10.07 15.03
C ASP A 266 4.56 10.92 16.24
N MET A 267 3.59 11.15 17.13
CA MET A 267 3.73 11.92 18.36
C MET A 267 2.66 11.50 19.40
N PRO A 268 2.95 11.51 20.69
CA PRO A 268 4.12 12.12 21.35
C PRO A 268 5.31 11.19 21.53
N SER A 269 5.15 9.89 21.26
CA SER A 269 6.18 8.84 21.23
C SER A 269 6.81 8.71 19.84
N HIS A 270 7.72 7.74 19.66
CA HIS A 270 8.39 7.49 18.37
C HIS A 270 9.05 8.74 17.76
N ILE A 271 9.66 9.58 18.61
CA ILE A 271 10.00 10.97 18.27
C ILE A 271 11.48 11.31 18.52
N ASN A 272 12.33 10.34 18.84
CA ASN A 272 13.70 10.61 19.22
C ASN A 272 14.51 11.36 18.13
N SER A 273 14.24 11.13 16.86
CA SER A 273 14.89 11.87 15.77
C SER A 273 14.71 13.41 15.92
N ALA A 274 13.51 13.85 16.39
CA ALA A 274 13.28 15.25 16.71
C ALA A 274 13.93 15.68 18.02
N LEU A 275 13.96 14.82 19.05
CA LEU A 275 14.61 15.11 20.34
C LEU A 275 16.13 15.22 20.19
N ALA A 276 16.74 14.44 19.30
CA ALA A 276 18.15 14.55 18.94
C ALA A 276 18.45 15.84 18.17
N SER A 277 17.49 16.29 17.37
CA SER A 277 17.63 17.52 16.57
C SER A 277 17.42 18.79 17.37
N TYR A 278 16.54 18.77 18.39
CA TYR A 278 16.12 19.96 19.16
C TYR A 278 15.89 19.60 20.63
N GLY A 279 16.90 19.91 21.46
CA GLY A 279 16.87 19.57 22.88
C GLY A 279 15.73 20.22 23.68
N GLU A 280 15.18 21.35 23.22
CA GLU A 280 14.01 21.98 23.85
C GLU A 280 12.73 21.12 23.79
N LEU A 281 12.67 20.19 22.85
CA LEU A 281 11.56 19.24 22.71
C LEU A 281 11.71 18.05 23.67
N ASN A 282 12.90 17.80 24.23
CA ASN A 282 13.17 16.69 25.11
C ASN A 282 12.64 16.94 26.54
N GLY A 283 11.71 16.08 26.98
CA GLY A 283 11.16 16.07 28.35
C GLY A 283 12.05 15.43 29.39
N GLY A 284 13.17 14.84 28.96
CA GLY A 284 14.11 14.10 29.83
C GLY A 284 14.36 12.67 29.34
N THR A 285 13.93 12.35 28.13
CA THR A 285 14.21 11.08 27.47
C THR A 285 15.71 10.89 27.25
N LYS A 286 16.18 9.67 27.42
CA LYS A 286 17.53 9.21 27.06
C LYS A 286 17.42 7.98 26.16
N VAL A 287 18.32 7.90 25.20
CA VAL A 287 18.43 6.75 24.31
C VAL A 287 18.72 5.48 25.13
N PRO A 288 18.00 4.37 24.94
CA PRO A 288 18.26 3.10 25.62
C PRO A 288 19.67 2.59 25.29
N VAL A 289 20.30 1.96 26.27
CA VAL A 289 21.51 1.17 26.01
C VAL A 289 21.05 -0.17 25.44
N GLU A 290 21.62 -0.58 24.32
CA GLU A 290 21.26 -1.80 23.62
C GLU A 290 21.19 -3.01 24.55
N GLY A 291 20.08 -3.75 24.49
CA GLY A 291 19.80 -4.92 25.31
C GLY A 291 19.36 -4.64 26.76
N VAL A 292 19.23 -3.39 27.20
CA VAL A 292 18.83 -3.02 28.56
C VAL A 292 17.34 -2.66 28.66
N PHE A 293 16.76 -2.13 27.58
CA PHE A 293 15.33 -1.80 27.58
C PHE A 293 14.48 -3.06 27.34
N LYS A 294 13.74 -3.47 28.35
CA LYS A 294 12.80 -4.60 28.28
C LYS A 294 11.39 -4.13 28.62
N GLY A 295 10.76 -3.39 27.70
CA GLY A 295 9.39 -2.91 27.83
C GLY A 295 9.18 -1.84 28.91
N ALA A 296 7.93 -1.41 29.10
CA ALA A 296 7.50 -0.29 29.95
C ALA A 296 7.92 -0.35 31.43
N ALA A 297 8.44 -1.46 31.90
CA ALA A 297 8.83 -1.64 33.29
C ALA A 297 10.12 -0.91 33.72
N THR A 298 10.87 -0.33 32.77
CA THR A 298 12.18 0.31 33.03
C THR A 298 12.15 1.84 32.96
N THR A 299 10.99 2.46 32.97
CA THR A 299 10.77 3.91 32.81
C THR A 299 11.44 4.77 33.90
N GLN A 300 11.92 4.22 34.97
CA GLN A 300 12.39 4.97 36.14
C GLN A 300 13.78 5.63 35.98
N GLY A 301 14.52 5.33 34.89
CA GLY A 301 15.86 5.86 34.64
C GLY A 301 15.96 6.94 33.56
N ILE A 302 14.83 7.31 32.94
CA ILE A 302 14.83 8.05 31.67
C ILE A 302 14.82 9.58 31.84
N LEU A 303 14.46 10.12 33.01
CA LEU A 303 14.00 11.50 33.16
C LEU A 303 15.02 12.51 33.73
N ASP A 304 16.31 12.51 33.36
CA ASP A 304 17.24 13.53 33.86
C ASP A 304 17.91 14.45 32.79
N GLY A 305 17.50 14.31 31.53
CA GLY A 305 18.08 15.00 30.37
C GLY A 305 17.32 16.24 29.86
N LYS A 306 16.41 16.86 30.65
CA LYS A 306 15.55 17.98 30.20
C LYS A 306 16.32 19.08 29.48
N ASN A 307 15.79 19.53 28.32
CA ASN A 307 16.34 20.57 27.44
C ASN A 307 17.71 20.24 26.83
N LYS A 308 18.13 18.98 26.82
CA LYS A 308 19.32 18.54 26.10
C LYS A 308 18.90 17.65 24.94
N PRO A 309 19.55 17.79 23.77
CA PRO A 309 19.36 16.82 22.70
C PRO A 309 19.67 15.41 23.21
N THR A 310 18.95 14.44 22.69
CA THR A 310 19.32 13.02 22.82
C THR A 310 20.42 12.68 21.81
N GLU A 311 20.94 11.47 21.88
CA GLU A 311 21.77 10.91 20.82
C GLU A 311 20.87 10.35 19.71
N LEU A 312 21.39 10.22 18.48
CA LEU A 312 20.72 9.49 17.41
C LEU A 312 20.55 8.04 17.81
N TYR A 313 19.44 7.43 17.40
CA TYR A 313 19.10 6.05 17.73
C TYR A 313 19.15 5.18 16.50
N THR A 314 19.74 4.00 16.63
CA THR A 314 19.94 3.04 15.53
C THR A 314 19.45 1.62 15.88
N GLY A 315 18.83 1.46 17.04
CA GLY A 315 18.21 0.20 17.46
C GLY A 315 16.75 0.09 17.03
N ILE A 316 16.05 -0.94 17.50
CA ILE A 316 14.66 -1.26 17.15
C ILE A 316 13.71 -1.28 18.37
N GLU A 317 14.18 -0.89 19.57
CA GLU A 317 13.31 -0.80 20.75
C GLU A 317 12.35 0.38 20.61
N VAL A 318 11.12 0.22 21.08
CA VAL A 318 10.01 1.16 20.92
C VAL A 318 9.44 1.64 22.26
N GLY A 319 8.60 2.68 22.25
CA GLY A 319 7.82 3.14 23.41
C GLY A 319 8.61 3.87 24.51
N TRP A 320 9.87 4.24 24.27
CA TRP A 320 10.77 4.85 25.25
C TRP A 320 10.96 6.36 25.07
N SER A 321 10.67 6.91 23.91
CA SER A 321 10.78 8.34 23.63
C SER A 321 9.46 9.09 23.87
N THR A 322 9.54 10.36 24.23
CA THR A 322 8.36 11.23 24.35
C THR A 322 8.72 12.69 24.24
N LEU A 323 7.84 13.46 23.60
CA LEU A 323 7.91 14.91 23.59
C LEU A 323 7.73 15.50 24.98
N ARG A 324 8.29 16.68 25.17
CA ARG A 324 8.06 17.50 26.35
C ARG A 324 6.71 18.23 26.27
N LEU A 325 5.69 17.73 26.96
CA LEU A 325 4.31 18.20 26.81
C LEU A 325 3.96 19.46 27.64
N ASP A 326 4.80 19.83 28.63
CA ASP A 326 4.56 20.97 29.53
C ASP A 326 4.98 22.35 28.95
N LYS A 327 5.39 22.42 27.67
CA LYS A 327 5.89 23.64 27.06
C LYS A 327 5.09 24.11 25.85
N PRO A 328 4.85 25.44 25.73
CA PRO A 328 4.28 26.01 24.53
C PRO A 328 5.12 25.78 23.27
N ALA A 329 6.44 25.63 23.40
CA ALA A 329 7.36 25.38 22.29
C ALA A 329 7.04 24.06 21.57
N THR A 330 6.62 23.02 22.31
CA THR A 330 6.21 21.73 21.74
C THR A 330 5.00 21.90 20.82
N PHE A 331 3.99 22.65 21.25
CA PHE A 331 2.80 22.84 20.42
C PHE A 331 3.05 23.81 19.26
N LYS A 332 4.02 24.73 19.39
CA LYS A 332 4.50 25.50 18.24
C LYS A 332 5.16 24.57 17.22
N PHE A 333 6.03 23.66 17.66
CA PHE A 333 6.65 22.65 16.82
C PHE A 333 5.62 21.81 16.10
N VAL A 334 4.67 21.21 16.83
CA VAL A 334 3.59 20.41 16.26
C VAL A 334 2.81 21.20 15.19
N ASN A 335 2.42 22.44 15.51
CA ASN A 335 1.66 23.26 14.57
C ASN A 335 2.47 23.63 13.32
N ASP A 336 3.75 23.97 13.46
CA ASP A 336 4.60 24.31 12.31
C ASP A 336 4.77 23.10 11.37
N VAL A 337 5.01 21.90 11.93
CA VAL A 337 5.14 20.64 11.17
C VAL A 337 3.85 20.35 10.41
N ILE A 338 2.72 20.32 11.10
CA ILE A 338 1.42 19.99 10.49
C ILE A 338 1.02 21.03 9.45
N ARG A 339 1.27 22.30 9.69
CA ARG A 339 0.98 23.37 8.73
C ARG A 339 1.79 23.21 7.43
N GLU A 340 3.10 22.97 7.52
CA GLU A 340 3.94 22.79 6.33
C GLU A 340 3.58 21.53 5.58
N LEU A 341 3.38 20.40 6.27
CA LEU A 341 3.00 19.14 5.66
C LEU A 341 1.61 19.22 5.01
N SER A 342 0.64 19.86 5.68
CA SER A 342 -0.71 20.05 5.12
C SER A 342 -0.71 20.88 3.83
N ALA A 343 0.19 21.84 3.71
CA ALA A 343 0.31 22.71 2.52
C ALA A 343 0.78 21.95 1.27
N ILE A 344 1.52 20.85 1.44
CA ILE A 344 2.06 20.03 0.36
C ILE A 344 1.34 18.69 0.20
N THR A 345 0.30 18.42 1.01
CA THR A 345 -0.51 17.20 0.96
C THR A 345 -1.93 17.56 0.56
N PRO A 346 -2.35 17.36 -0.71
CA PRO A 346 -3.72 17.65 -1.16
C PRO A 346 -4.78 16.75 -0.50
N GLY A 347 -4.41 15.52 -0.14
CA GLY A 347 -5.28 14.55 0.54
C GLY A 347 -5.88 15.12 1.83
N PRO A 348 -7.06 14.64 2.25
CA PRO A 348 -7.77 15.21 3.40
C PRO A 348 -7.22 14.79 4.76
N TYR A 349 -6.26 13.86 4.82
CA TYR A 349 -5.85 13.19 6.04
C TYR A 349 -4.45 13.57 6.48
N ILE A 350 -4.24 13.59 7.81
CA ILE A 350 -2.94 13.53 8.48
C ILE A 350 -3.04 12.46 9.54
N HIS A 351 -2.11 11.50 9.53
CA HIS A 351 -1.94 10.51 10.58
C HIS A 351 -0.97 11.06 11.63
N ILE A 352 -1.35 10.95 12.90
CA ILE A 352 -0.60 11.56 14.01
C ILE A 352 0.18 10.53 14.85
N GLY A 353 0.11 9.24 14.49
CA GLY A 353 0.63 8.16 15.30
C GLY A 353 -0.17 7.98 16.58
N GLY A 354 0.48 8.16 17.70
CA GLY A 354 -0.14 8.15 19.03
C GLY A 354 -0.06 6.82 19.75
N ASP A 355 0.61 5.84 19.16
CA ASP A 355 0.83 4.52 19.73
C ASP A 355 2.00 4.49 20.72
N GLU A 356 2.03 3.43 21.49
CA GLU A 356 3.12 3.03 22.40
C GLU A 356 3.72 4.16 23.27
N ALA A 357 2.93 5.15 23.65
CA ALA A 357 3.37 6.28 24.47
C ALA A 357 3.60 5.85 25.96
N HIS A 358 4.39 4.77 26.16
CA HIS A 358 4.52 4.08 27.45
C HIS A 358 5.16 4.93 28.53
N VAL A 359 6.02 5.90 28.17
CA VAL A 359 6.70 6.79 29.11
C VAL A 359 5.95 8.12 29.31
N THR A 360 4.86 8.33 28.58
CA THR A 360 3.98 9.49 28.72
C THR A 360 2.87 9.20 29.73
N LYS A 361 2.65 10.10 30.67
CA LYS A 361 1.53 9.95 31.61
C LYS A 361 0.22 10.02 30.86
N LYS A 362 -0.75 9.21 31.28
CA LYS A 362 -2.04 9.08 30.61
C LYS A 362 -2.77 10.43 30.46
N GLU A 363 -2.75 11.25 31.50
CA GLU A 363 -3.40 12.56 31.51
C GLU A 363 -2.72 13.52 30.52
N ASP A 364 -1.39 13.52 30.48
CA ASP A 364 -0.60 14.33 29.55
C ASP A 364 -0.81 13.85 28.09
N TYR A 365 -0.90 12.53 27.88
CA TYR A 365 -1.23 11.95 26.58
C TYR A 365 -2.60 12.41 26.07
N ILE A 366 -3.64 12.28 26.91
CA ILE A 366 -5.02 12.69 26.57
C ILE A 366 -5.05 14.18 26.20
N GLU A 367 -4.42 15.05 27.01
CA GLU A 367 -4.34 16.48 26.71
C GLU A 367 -3.60 16.74 25.37
N PHE A 368 -2.50 16.04 25.14
CA PHE A 368 -1.73 16.17 23.90
C PHE A 368 -2.56 15.79 22.68
N ILE A 369 -3.20 14.62 22.67
CA ILE A 369 -4.04 14.17 21.55
C ILE A 369 -5.20 15.14 21.30
N ASN A 370 -5.86 15.66 22.34
CA ASN A 370 -6.91 16.65 22.19
C ASN A 370 -6.39 17.90 21.47
N ARG A 371 -5.26 18.46 21.89
CA ARG A 371 -4.66 19.65 21.27
C ARG A 371 -4.13 19.36 19.87
N PHE A 372 -3.56 18.18 19.65
CA PHE A 372 -3.11 17.78 18.33
C PHE A 372 -4.27 17.67 17.33
N THR A 373 -5.40 17.09 17.77
CA THR A 373 -6.65 17.06 16.99
C THR A 373 -7.06 18.47 16.53
N ASP A 374 -7.04 19.45 17.45
CA ASP A 374 -7.39 20.83 17.12
C ASP A 374 -6.40 21.48 16.12
N ILE A 375 -5.10 21.15 16.24
CA ILE A 375 -4.07 21.61 15.30
C ILE A 375 -4.33 21.04 13.90
N VAL A 376 -4.59 19.72 13.78
CA VAL A 376 -4.89 19.08 12.49
C VAL A 376 -6.12 19.69 11.85
N LYS A 377 -7.21 19.85 12.61
CA LYS A 377 -8.45 20.49 12.14
C LYS A 377 -8.24 21.95 11.70
N SER A 378 -7.44 22.73 12.44
CA SER A 378 -7.16 24.13 12.10
C SER A 378 -6.37 24.27 10.80
N ASN A 379 -5.66 23.23 10.38
CA ASN A 379 -4.96 23.14 9.11
C ASN A 379 -5.82 22.50 7.99
N GLY A 380 -7.14 22.34 8.22
CA GLY A 380 -8.10 21.87 7.21
C GLY A 380 -8.02 20.36 6.92
N LYS A 381 -7.43 19.58 7.83
CA LYS A 381 -7.26 18.12 7.69
C LYS A 381 -8.13 17.35 8.68
N GLN A 382 -8.38 16.09 8.34
CA GLN A 382 -9.00 15.10 9.22
C GLN A 382 -7.89 14.26 9.87
N MET A 383 -8.00 14.10 11.20
CA MET A 383 -7.03 13.33 11.97
C MET A 383 -7.27 11.83 11.83
N ILE A 384 -6.20 11.10 11.60
CA ILE A 384 -6.08 9.65 11.81
C ILE A 384 -5.06 9.42 12.92
N GLY A 385 -5.20 8.37 13.71
CA GLY A 385 -4.17 7.91 14.65
C GLY A 385 -4.41 6.45 14.99
N TRP A 386 -3.38 5.80 15.55
CA TRP A 386 -3.54 4.43 16.06
C TRP A 386 -4.62 4.39 17.14
N GLU A 387 -5.22 3.24 17.39
CA GLU A 387 -6.42 3.14 18.25
C GLU A 387 -6.27 3.71 19.66
N GLU A 388 -5.05 3.91 20.15
CA GLU A 388 -4.76 4.52 21.45
C GLU A 388 -5.36 5.92 21.58
N ILE A 389 -5.57 6.63 20.46
CA ILE A 389 -6.29 7.92 20.47
C ILE A 389 -7.71 7.81 21.01
N GLY A 390 -8.28 6.59 21.01
CA GLY A 390 -9.56 6.29 21.66
C GLY A 390 -9.58 6.57 23.16
N GLN A 391 -8.45 6.75 23.82
CA GLN A 391 -8.38 7.19 25.21
C GLN A 391 -8.67 8.69 25.39
N ALA A 392 -8.43 9.50 24.35
CA ALA A 392 -8.65 10.95 24.37
C ALA A 392 -10.09 11.35 24.02
N ASN A 393 -10.41 12.66 24.10
CA ASN A 393 -11.74 13.20 23.77
C ASN A 393 -11.85 13.46 22.27
N ILE A 394 -11.69 12.41 21.45
CA ILE A 394 -11.92 12.49 20.01
C ILE A 394 -13.40 12.56 19.68
N ASP A 395 -13.74 13.06 18.51
CA ASP A 395 -15.11 13.13 18.00
C ASP A 395 -15.31 12.27 16.74
N GLY A 396 -16.53 12.25 16.21
CA GLY A 396 -16.88 11.48 15.02
C GLY A 396 -16.15 11.87 13.72
N ASN A 397 -15.34 12.93 13.74
CA ASN A 397 -14.47 13.30 12.63
C ASN A 397 -13.10 12.62 12.70
N ALA A 398 -12.71 12.02 13.83
CA ALA A 398 -11.48 11.27 13.93
C ALA A 398 -11.61 9.90 13.27
N ILE A 399 -10.47 9.34 12.85
CA ILE A 399 -10.36 7.97 12.38
C ILE A 399 -9.35 7.27 13.28
N ALA A 400 -9.71 6.11 13.84
CA ALA A 400 -8.81 5.30 14.63
C ALA A 400 -8.38 4.07 13.82
N GLN A 401 -7.07 3.79 13.79
CA GLN A 401 -6.51 2.64 13.10
C GLN A 401 -6.23 1.54 14.10
N HIS A 402 -6.98 0.45 14.01
CA HIS A 402 -6.91 -0.67 14.94
C HIS A 402 -5.78 -1.65 14.58
N TRP A 403 -4.82 -1.80 15.48
CA TRP A 403 -3.72 -2.76 15.30
C TRP A 403 -3.63 -3.82 16.40
N SER A 404 -4.02 -3.51 17.65
CA SER A 404 -3.81 -4.39 18.81
C SER A 404 -4.95 -4.37 19.82
N SER A 405 -5.31 -3.19 20.38
CA SER A 405 -6.23 -3.05 21.49
C SER A 405 -7.68 -2.94 21.05
N GLU A 406 -8.45 -4.02 21.22
CA GLU A 406 -9.90 -3.98 20.94
C GLU A 406 -10.63 -2.96 21.85
N GLU A 407 -10.21 -2.79 23.12
CA GLU A 407 -10.80 -1.81 24.04
C GLU A 407 -10.64 -0.37 23.54
N HIS A 408 -9.45 0.00 23.05
CA HIS A 408 -9.23 1.35 22.52
C HIS A 408 -10.00 1.57 21.22
N ALA A 409 -10.06 0.58 20.33
CA ALA A 409 -10.85 0.65 19.11
C ALA A 409 -12.35 0.78 19.40
N GLN A 410 -12.88 0.01 20.35
CA GLN A 410 -14.27 0.12 20.83
C GLN A 410 -14.53 1.49 21.45
N SER A 411 -13.60 2.01 22.27
CA SER A 411 -13.71 3.36 22.85
C SER A 411 -13.78 4.44 21.75
N ALA A 412 -12.92 4.35 20.73
CA ALA A 412 -12.94 5.28 19.60
C ALA A 412 -14.27 5.20 18.81
N ALA A 413 -14.71 3.98 18.47
CA ALA A 413 -15.98 3.77 17.76
C ALA A 413 -17.18 4.27 18.59
N GLY A 414 -17.17 4.04 19.92
CA GLY A 414 -18.19 4.55 20.85
C GLY A 414 -18.27 6.08 20.92
N LYS A 415 -17.22 6.80 20.52
CA LYS A 415 -17.17 8.26 20.37
C LYS A 415 -17.54 8.72 18.95
N GLY A 416 -17.91 7.79 18.08
CA GLY A 416 -18.33 8.06 16.70
C GLY A 416 -17.19 8.07 15.68
N ALA A 417 -15.94 7.75 16.06
CA ALA A 417 -14.83 7.65 15.13
C ALA A 417 -15.03 6.50 14.13
N ARG A 418 -14.55 6.70 12.90
CA ARG A 418 -14.45 5.63 11.90
C ARG A 418 -13.21 4.79 12.19
N ILE A 419 -13.23 3.53 11.77
CA ILE A 419 -12.17 2.57 12.08
C ILE A 419 -11.51 2.06 10.79
N ILE A 420 -10.18 2.10 10.74
CA ILE A 420 -9.35 1.36 9.79
C ILE A 420 -8.88 0.09 10.49
N MET A 421 -9.06 -1.05 9.86
CA MET A 421 -8.66 -2.35 10.43
C MET A 421 -7.25 -2.71 9.96
N SER A 422 -6.30 -2.76 10.92
CA SER A 422 -4.90 -3.12 10.70
C SER A 422 -4.40 -4.12 11.75
N PRO A 423 -5.17 -5.20 12.09
CA PRO A 423 -4.78 -6.08 13.18
C PRO A 423 -3.41 -6.72 12.91
N SER A 424 -2.45 -6.50 13.81
CA SER A 424 -1.05 -6.89 13.66
C SER A 424 -0.86 -8.39 13.41
N LYS A 425 -1.76 -9.23 13.95
CA LYS A 425 -1.74 -10.70 13.76
C LYS A 425 -2.34 -11.18 12.43
N LYS A 426 -2.75 -10.26 11.54
CA LYS A 426 -3.40 -10.60 10.28
C LYS A 426 -2.78 -9.89 9.08
N VAL A 427 -2.48 -8.59 9.20
CA VAL A 427 -2.14 -7.78 8.04
C VAL A 427 -0.78 -7.06 8.13
N TYR A 428 0.00 -7.27 9.19
CA TYR A 428 1.36 -6.73 9.26
C TYR A 428 2.27 -7.51 8.31
N LEU A 429 2.75 -6.82 7.29
CA LEU A 429 3.52 -7.42 6.21
C LEU A 429 5.00 -7.65 6.57
N ASP A 430 5.49 -7.02 7.64
CA ASP A 430 6.82 -7.21 8.20
C ASP A 430 6.95 -8.43 9.11
N MET A 431 5.84 -9.12 9.43
CA MET A 431 5.89 -10.35 10.19
C MET A 431 6.44 -11.51 9.34
N GLN A 432 7.24 -12.37 9.96
CA GLN A 432 7.74 -13.60 9.32
C GLN A 432 6.60 -14.51 8.89
N TYR A 433 6.74 -15.19 7.75
CA TYR A 433 5.81 -16.22 7.32
C TYR A 433 5.82 -17.40 8.28
N ASP A 434 7.03 -17.90 8.58
CA ASP A 434 7.28 -19.00 9.50
C ASP A 434 8.65 -18.85 10.20
N SER A 435 9.03 -19.82 11.02
CA SER A 435 10.30 -19.83 11.76
C SER A 435 11.55 -19.97 10.88
N THR A 436 11.42 -20.21 9.57
CA THR A 436 12.52 -20.31 8.61
C THR A 436 12.74 -19.03 7.83
N THR A 437 11.78 -18.10 7.89
CA THR A 437 11.85 -16.78 7.25
C THR A 437 13.00 -15.98 7.88
N LYS A 438 13.88 -15.42 7.05
CA LYS A 438 15.08 -14.71 7.52
C LYS A 438 14.83 -13.23 7.80
N LEU A 439 13.91 -12.62 7.05
CA LEU A 439 13.52 -11.23 7.16
C LEU A 439 12.25 -11.10 8.01
N GLY A 440 12.03 -9.92 8.56
CA GLY A 440 10.85 -9.63 9.34
C GLY A 440 10.97 -10.01 10.82
N LEU A 441 10.00 -9.57 11.59
CA LEU A 441 9.84 -9.87 13.01
C LEU A 441 8.74 -10.93 13.20
N HIS A 442 8.55 -11.40 14.45
CA HIS A 442 7.48 -12.36 14.78
C HIS A 442 6.83 -12.09 16.14
N TRP A 443 6.97 -10.86 16.62
CA TRP A 443 6.44 -10.47 17.93
C TRP A 443 4.91 -10.56 18.00
N ALA A 444 4.20 -10.29 16.87
CA ALA A 444 2.75 -10.43 16.83
C ALA A 444 2.32 -11.88 16.54
N ALA A 445 2.87 -12.47 15.49
CA ALA A 445 2.61 -13.85 15.04
C ALA A 445 3.56 -14.22 13.88
N TYR A 446 3.56 -15.49 13.49
CA TYR A 446 3.90 -15.89 12.12
C TYR A 446 2.65 -15.71 11.27
N ILE A 447 2.77 -15.06 10.11
CA ILE A 447 1.61 -14.71 9.27
C ILE A 447 1.81 -15.24 7.85
N GLU A 448 1.15 -16.34 7.55
CA GLU A 448 1.06 -16.89 6.21
C GLU A 448 -0.06 -16.17 5.40
N VAL A 449 -0.11 -16.43 4.10
CA VAL A 449 -1.09 -15.80 3.19
C VAL A 449 -2.53 -16.11 3.60
N ASP A 450 -2.80 -17.35 4.03
CA ASP A 450 -4.13 -17.77 4.47
C ASP A 450 -4.57 -17.09 5.77
N GLU A 451 -3.66 -16.72 6.66
CA GLU A 451 -3.95 -15.91 7.85
C GLU A 451 -4.37 -14.49 7.48
N SER A 452 -3.75 -13.90 6.45
CA SER A 452 -4.10 -12.58 5.94
C SER A 452 -5.40 -12.58 5.12
N TYR A 453 -5.77 -13.71 4.55
CA TYR A 453 -6.96 -13.85 3.69
C TYR A 453 -8.22 -14.30 4.46
N ASN A 454 -8.09 -15.24 5.42
CA ASN A 454 -9.23 -15.91 6.08
C ASN A 454 -9.70 -15.16 7.33
N TRP A 455 -10.10 -13.91 7.21
CA TRP A 455 -10.73 -13.14 8.27
C TRP A 455 -11.72 -12.12 7.69
N ASP A 456 -12.63 -11.61 8.52
CA ASP A 456 -13.60 -10.60 8.11
C ASP A 456 -13.41 -9.34 8.99
N PRO A 457 -13.07 -8.18 8.38
CA PRO A 457 -12.95 -6.92 9.11
C PRO A 457 -14.19 -6.57 9.92
N ALA A 458 -15.37 -6.93 9.42
CA ALA A 458 -16.65 -6.60 10.07
C ALA A 458 -16.90 -7.38 11.37
N THR A 459 -16.18 -8.47 11.61
CA THR A 459 -16.37 -9.34 12.78
C THR A 459 -15.12 -9.44 13.66
N ARG A 460 -14.06 -8.67 13.33
CA ARG A 460 -12.76 -8.79 14.00
C ARG A 460 -12.77 -8.23 15.42
N VAL A 461 -13.54 -7.17 15.68
CA VAL A 461 -13.68 -6.54 16.99
C VAL A 461 -15.15 -6.49 17.35
N ASP A 462 -15.51 -7.13 18.47
CA ASP A 462 -16.87 -7.15 18.97
C ASP A 462 -17.37 -5.72 19.27
N GLY A 463 -18.63 -5.43 18.95
CA GLY A 463 -19.27 -4.15 19.24
C GLY A 463 -18.88 -2.99 18.28
N ILE A 464 -18.09 -3.23 17.25
CA ILE A 464 -17.86 -2.27 16.17
C ILE A 464 -18.75 -2.62 14.99
N GLU A 465 -19.68 -1.73 14.68
CA GLU A 465 -20.61 -1.88 13.56
C GLU A 465 -19.87 -1.80 12.21
N LYS A 466 -20.24 -2.65 11.25
CA LYS A 466 -19.64 -2.64 9.89
C LYS A 466 -19.67 -1.25 9.25
N SER A 467 -20.72 -0.46 9.50
CA SER A 467 -20.85 0.90 8.98
C SER A 467 -19.79 1.87 9.51
N SER A 468 -19.18 1.58 10.66
CA SER A 468 -18.08 2.36 11.22
C SER A 468 -16.72 2.01 10.61
N ILE A 469 -16.60 0.85 9.92
CA ILE A 469 -15.35 0.38 9.34
C ILE A 469 -15.16 1.01 7.96
N LEU A 470 -14.06 1.71 7.75
CA LEU A 470 -13.65 2.28 6.46
C LEU A 470 -13.09 1.20 5.53
N GLY A 471 -12.34 0.27 6.08
CA GLY A 471 -11.69 -0.80 5.37
C GLY A 471 -10.46 -1.34 6.08
N VAL A 472 -9.51 -1.85 5.30
CA VAL A 472 -8.30 -2.51 5.78
C VAL A 472 -7.07 -1.74 5.32
N GLU A 473 -6.04 -1.70 6.16
CA GLU A 473 -4.70 -1.25 5.79
C GLU A 473 -3.66 -2.24 6.27
N ALA A 474 -2.72 -2.58 5.37
CA ALA A 474 -1.63 -3.51 5.64
C ALA A 474 -0.32 -2.75 5.86
N PRO A 475 0.16 -2.63 7.11
CA PRO A 475 1.44 -2.01 7.43
C PRO A 475 2.63 -2.89 7.04
N LEU A 476 3.70 -2.23 6.54
CA LEU A 476 5.03 -2.80 6.34
C LEU A 476 6.04 -1.94 7.12
N TRP A 477 6.38 -2.40 8.33
CA TRP A 477 7.42 -1.80 9.15
C TRP A 477 8.81 -2.23 8.65
N SER A 478 9.82 -1.36 8.76
CA SER A 478 11.08 -1.57 8.06
C SER A 478 12.29 -1.83 8.97
N GLU A 479 12.12 -2.27 10.22
CA GLU A 479 13.22 -2.54 11.14
C GLU A 479 14.23 -3.57 10.57
N THR A 480 13.76 -4.52 9.78
CA THR A 480 14.59 -5.57 9.18
C THR A 480 14.63 -5.52 7.65
N ILE A 481 14.07 -4.47 7.06
CA ILE A 481 13.86 -4.33 5.61
C ILE A 481 14.68 -3.12 5.16
N ALA A 482 15.72 -3.36 4.37
CA ALA A 482 16.69 -2.33 4.00
C ALA A 482 16.62 -1.90 2.52
N ASP A 483 15.99 -2.69 1.66
CA ASP A 483 15.90 -2.41 0.22
C ASP A 483 14.59 -2.95 -0.41
N MET A 484 14.44 -2.71 -1.71
CA MET A 484 13.24 -3.12 -2.45
C MET A 484 13.10 -4.65 -2.61
N GLU A 485 14.19 -5.41 -2.60
CA GLU A 485 14.13 -6.87 -2.69
C GLU A 485 13.54 -7.44 -1.39
N ASP A 486 13.92 -6.88 -0.26
CA ASP A 486 13.36 -7.20 1.05
C ASP A 486 11.87 -6.87 1.12
N ILE A 487 11.48 -5.66 0.65
CA ILE A 487 10.06 -5.25 0.55
C ILE A 487 9.27 -6.28 -0.27
N GLU A 488 9.72 -6.58 -1.49
CA GLU A 488 9.01 -7.51 -2.38
C GLU A 488 8.88 -8.90 -1.78
N TYR A 489 9.94 -9.39 -1.11
CA TYR A 489 9.94 -10.70 -0.45
C TYR A 489 8.86 -10.81 0.64
N LEU A 490 8.68 -9.79 1.47
CA LEU A 490 7.69 -9.79 2.54
C LEU A 490 6.30 -9.37 2.07
N LEU A 491 6.22 -8.50 1.06
CA LEU A 491 4.97 -8.03 0.49
C LEU A 491 4.24 -9.15 -0.25
N PHE A 492 4.98 -9.97 -1.01
CA PHE A 492 4.38 -11.01 -1.86
C PHE A 492 4.70 -12.41 -1.36
N PRO A 493 3.67 -13.32 -1.38
CA PRO A 493 2.31 -13.13 -1.90
C PRO A 493 1.26 -12.62 -0.88
N ARG A 494 1.64 -12.09 0.28
CA ARG A 494 0.72 -11.76 1.38
C ARG A 494 -0.20 -10.57 1.07
N LEU A 495 0.34 -9.47 0.51
CA LEU A 495 -0.44 -8.28 0.18
C LEU A 495 -1.69 -8.58 -0.67
N PRO A 496 -1.62 -9.40 -1.74
CA PRO A 496 -2.80 -9.81 -2.50
C PRO A 496 -3.85 -10.58 -1.69
N GLY A 497 -3.48 -11.13 -0.55
CA GLY A 497 -4.37 -11.86 0.36
C GLY A 497 -5.14 -10.93 1.32
N VAL A 498 -4.61 -9.74 1.59
CA VAL A 498 -5.25 -8.74 2.44
C VAL A 498 -6.42 -8.07 1.72
#